data_a4bab0fe3dea01eb6942551746d21ecb
#
_entry.id   a4bab0fe3dea01eb6942551746d21ecb
#
_cell.length_a   1.000
_cell.length_b   1.000
_cell.length_c   1.000
_cell.angle_alpha   90.00
_cell.angle_beta   90.00
_cell.angle_gamma   90.00
#
_symmetry.space_group_name_H-M   'P 1'
#
loop_
_entity.id
_entity.type
_entity.pdbx_description
1 polymer ?
#
loop_
_entity_poly.entity_id
_entity_poly.type
_entity_poly.pdbx_seq_one_letter_code
_entity_poly.pdbx_strand_id
1 'polypeptide(L)'
;MKRAIVIPDQHFPIHDEKAVKVVLEAINFIKPDIFINLGDVGEWSSVSGHRYKRRKRPPLEYQLPEIDAEIKAVNKQIDRFDKALDKVKCKERHILAGNHDEWLDAFVEENPYLDQYTFRNA
;
A
#
# COMPACT_ATOMS: atom_id res chain seq x y z
N MET A 1 19.21 -10.71 -20.51
CA MET A 1 18.17 -9.66 -20.56
C MET A 1 17.47 -9.58 -19.22
N LYS A 2 17.37 -8.40 -18.65
CA LYS A 2 16.60 -8.20 -17.42
C LYS A 2 15.12 -8.05 -17.73
N ARG A 3 14.26 -8.63 -16.88
CA ARG A 3 12.80 -8.53 -16.98
C ARG A 3 12.27 -7.73 -15.81
N ALA A 4 11.30 -6.88 -16.07
CA ALA A 4 10.67 -6.07 -15.04
C ALA A 4 9.15 -6.24 -15.06
N ILE A 5 8.54 -6.23 -13.88
CA ILE A 5 7.08 -6.11 -13.72
C ILE A 5 6.80 -4.78 -13.03
N VAL A 6 5.86 -4.03 -13.56
CA VAL A 6 5.44 -2.74 -13.02
C VAL A 6 3.93 -2.80 -12.76
N ILE A 7 3.52 -2.51 -11.54
CA ILE A 7 2.11 -2.51 -11.17
C ILE A 7 1.69 -1.17 -10.55
N PRO A 8 0.51 -0.62 -10.88
CA PRO A 8 -0.04 0.57 -10.26
C PRO A 8 -1.34 0.27 -9.49
N ASP A 9 -1.74 1.19 -8.62
CA ASP A 9 -3.12 1.38 -8.14
C ASP A 9 -3.80 0.15 -7.54
N GLN A 10 -3.15 -0.53 -6.60
CA GLN A 10 -3.75 -1.68 -5.91
C GLN A 10 -4.92 -1.26 -5.02
N HIS A 11 -4.81 -0.13 -4.32
CA HIS A 11 -5.82 0.38 -3.40
C HIS A 11 -6.28 -0.67 -2.37
N PHE A 12 -5.33 -1.37 -1.74
CA PHE A 12 -5.66 -2.33 -0.70
C PHE A 12 -6.37 -1.66 0.49
N PRO A 13 -7.38 -2.26 1.12
CA PRO A 13 -7.87 -3.62 0.92
C PRO A 13 -9.03 -3.76 -0.07
N ILE A 14 -9.39 -2.70 -0.82
CA ILE A 14 -10.52 -2.75 -1.77
C ILE A 14 -10.07 -3.09 -3.20
N HIS A 15 -9.01 -3.87 -3.30
CA HIS A 15 -8.40 -4.29 -4.55
C HIS A 15 -9.26 -5.29 -5.33
N ASP A 16 -8.98 -5.42 -6.63
CA ASP A 16 -9.52 -6.51 -7.45
C ASP A 16 -8.68 -7.78 -7.22
N GLU A 17 -9.24 -8.73 -6.47
CA GLU A 17 -8.53 -9.96 -6.11
C GLU A 17 -8.16 -10.80 -7.34
N LYS A 18 -8.98 -10.79 -8.37
CA LYS A 18 -8.67 -11.51 -9.63
C LYS A 18 -7.44 -10.91 -10.32
N ALA A 19 -7.36 -9.58 -10.34
CA ALA A 19 -6.20 -8.89 -10.92
C ALA A 19 -4.94 -9.18 -10.11
N VAL A 20 -5.02 -9.17 -8.78
CA VAL A 20 -3.90 -9.51 -7.90
C VAL A 20 -3.41 -10.93 -8.15
N LYS A 21 -4.31 -11.89 -8.29
CA LYS A 21 -3.95 -13.28 -8.61
C LYS A 21 -3.23 -13.39 -9.95
N VAL A 22 -3.68 -12.65 -10.97
CA VAL A 22 -3.01 -12.63 -12.28
C VAL A 22 -1.59 -12.09 -12.15
N VAL A 23 -1.39 -11.01 -11.36
CA VAL A 23 -0.05 -10.47 -11.11
C VAL A 23 0.84 -11.49 -10.42
N LEU A 24 0.33 -12.19 -9.40
CA LEU A 24 1.10 -13.21 -8.68
C LEU A 24 1.48 -14.37 -9.62
N GLU A 25 0.60 -14.79 -10.50
CA GLU A 25 0.89 -15.79 -11.52
C GLU A 25 1.93 -15.29 -12.52
N ALA A 26 1.84 -14.02 -12.93
CA ALA A 26 2.81 -13.40 -13.82
C ALA A 26 4.20 -13.37 -13.20
N ILE A 27 4.31 -13.05 -11.90
CA ILE A 27 5.59 -13.08 -11.18
C ILE A 27 6.20 -14.47 -11.24
N ASN A 28 5.40 -15.50 -10.98
CA ASN A 28 5.88 -16.88 -11.00
C ASN A 28 6.32 -17.33 -12.40
N PHE A 29 5.61 -16.90 -13.43
CA PHE A 29 5.87 -17.28 -14.82
C PHE A 29 7.04 -16.50 -15.42
N ILE A 30 7.06 -15.18 -15.26
CA ILE A 30 8.07 -14.29 -15.87
C ILE A 30 9.38 -14.35 -15.11
N LYS A 31 9.33 -14.54 -13.79
CA LYS A 31 10.49 -14.50 -12.89
C LYS A 31 11.27 -13.19 -13.07
N PRO A 32 10.66 -12.05 -12.72
CA PRO A 32 11.27 -10.75 -12.97
C PRO A 32 12.53 -10.55 -12.14
N ASP A 33 13.46 -9.77 -12.69
CA ASP A 33 14.65 -9.30 -11.96
C ASP A 33 14.33 -8.02 -11.19
N ILE A 34 13.34 -7.24 -11.68
CA ILE A 34 12.96 -5.96 -11.13
C ILE A 34 11.43 -5.94 -10.93
N PHE A 35 11.00 -5.48 -9.78
CA PHE A 35 9.59 -5.27 -9.48
C PHE A 35 9.38 -3.83 -9.03
N ILE A 36 8.49 -3.11 -9.70
CA ILE A 36 8.19 -1.70 -9.41
C ILE A 36 6.71 -1.54 -9.12
N ASN A 37 6.40 -1.05 -7.93
CA ASN A 37 5.06 -0.64 -7.55
C ASN A 37 4.97 0.87 -7.66
N LEU A 38 4.11 1.35 -8.56
CA LEU A 38 3.99 2.79 -8.87
C LEU A 38 3.22 3.58 -7.82
N GLY A 39 2.68 2.92 -6.79
CA GLY A 39 2.00 3.61 -5.71
C GLY A 39 0.49 3.39 -5.70
N ASP A 40 -0.19 4.17 -4.86
CA ASP A 40 -1.59 3.94 -4.47
C ASP A 40 -1.79 2.51 -3.99
N VAL A 41 -0.84 2.04 -3.16
CA VAL A 41 -0.81 0.69 -2.61
C VAL A 41 -1.97 0.50 -1.65
N GLY A 42 -2.22 1.49 -0.78
CA GLY A 42 -3.34 1.50 0.14
C GLY A 42 -4.43 2.47 -0.30
N GLU A 43 -5.67 2.16 0.04
CA GLU A 43 -6.79 3.06 -0.17
C GLU A 43 -6.75 4.23 0.80
N TRP A 44 -6.33 3.95 2.05
CA TRP A 44 -6.17 4.94 3.13
C TRP A 44 -7.43 5.76 3.40
N SER A 45 -8.60 5.16 3.27
CA SER A 45 -9.88 5.83 3.51
C SER A 45 -10.02 6.32 4.95
N SER A 46 -9.36 5.65 5.90
CA SER A 46 -9.36 6.04 7.32
C SER A 46 -8.78 7.43 7.57
N VAL A 47 -7.87 7.90 6.70
CA VAL A 47 -7.21 9.20 6.83
C VAL A 47 -7.54 10.16 5.69
N SER A 48 -8.38 9.74 4.75
CA SER A 48 -8.70 10.53 3.57
C SER A 48 -9.42 11.82 3.93
N GLY A 49 -8.88 12.95 3.49
CA GLY A 49 -9.54 14.25 3.63
C GLY A 49 -10.88 14.32 2.89
N HIS A 50 -11.05 13.55 1.82
CA HIS A 50 -12.29 13.51 1.04
C HIS A 50 -13.45 12.89 1.83
N ARG A 51 -13.18 11.87 2.65
CA ARG A 51 -14.18 11.23 3.50
C ARG A 51 -14.80 12.21 4.49
N TYR A 52 -14.00 13.16 4.99
CA TYR A 52 -14.41 14.10 6.02
C TYR A 52 -14.58 15.54 5.53
N LYS A 53 -14.59 15.76 4.23
CA LYS A 53 -14.66 17.11 3.64
C LYS A 53 -15.83 17.95 4.14
N ARG A 54 -16.98 17.31 4.41
CA ARG A 54 -18.20 17.94 4.90
C ARG A 54 -18.60 17.46 6.29
N ARG A 55 -17.72 16.71 6.96
CA ARG A 55 -17.98 16.12 8.27
C ARG A 55 -16.82 16.41 9.20
N LYS A 56 -17.13 16.56 10.47
CA LYS A 56 -16.11 16.64 11.50
C LYS A 56 -15.42 15.28 11.63
N ARG A 57 -14.08 15.28 11.67
CA ARG A 57 -13.33 14.04 11.91
C ARG A 57 -13.69 13.48 13.29
N PRO A 58 -13.80 12.15 13.45
CA PRO A 58 -14.00 11.55 14.75
C PRO A 58 -12.78 11.80 15.65
N PRO A 59 -12.96 11.71 16.99
CA PRO A 59 -11.80 11.77 17.89
C PRO A 59 -10.73 10.76 17.50
N LEU A 60 -9.49 11.11 17.74
CA LEU A 60 -8.33 10.29 17.36
C LEU A 60 -8.40 8.88 17.96
N GLU A 61 -8.93 8.73 19.18
CA GLU A 61 -9.08 7.44 19.84
C GLU A 61 -9.96 6.45 19.06
N TYR A 62 -10.89 6.96 18.24
CA TYR A 62 -11.74 6.13 17.37
C TYR A 62 -11.11 5.95 15.99
N GLN A 63 -10.29 6.90 15.55
CA GLN A 63 -9.67 6.86 14.23
C GLN A 63 -8.42 5.96 14.19
N LEU A 64 -7.62 5.95 15.26
CA LEU A 64 -6.39 5.17 15.32
C LEU A 64 -6.58 3.66 15.12
N PRO A 65 -7.57 3.00 15.74
CA PRO A 65 -7.80 1.58 15.48
C PRO A 65 -8.14 1.28 14.00
N GLU A 66 -8.88 2.18 13.34
CA GLU A 66 -9.21 2.05 11.92
C GLU A 66 -7.96 2.16 11.05
N ILE A 67 -7.09 3.13 11.34
CA ILE A 67 -5.81 3.32 10.65
C ILE A 67 -4.93 2.07 10.84
N ASP A 68 -4.82 1.58 12.06
CA ASP A 68 -4.00 0.43 12.40
C ASP A 68 -4.48 -0.83 11.66
N ALA A 69 -5.79 -1.04 11.61
CA ALA A 69 -6.39 -2.16 10.88
C ALA A 69 -6.12 -2.05 9.38
N GLU A 70 -6.20 -0.86 8.83
CA GLU A 70 -5.94 -0.62 7.41
C GLU A 70 -4.47 -0.88 7.06
N ILE A 71 -3.53 -0.40 7.88
CA ILE A 71 -2.10 -0.67 7.72
C ILE A 71 -1.83 -2.18 7.73
N LYS A 72 -2.40 -2.90 8.68
CA LYS A 72 -2.24 -4.36 8.76
C LYS A 72 -2.79 -5.06 7.53
N ALA A 73 -3.95 -4.63 7.04
CA ALA A 73 -4.57 -5.20 5.85
C ALA A 73 -3.71 -4.95 4.60
N VAL A 74 -3.18 -3.74 4.44
CA VAL A 74 -2.28 -3.40 3.33
C VAL A 74 -0.99 -4.22 3.40
N ASN A 75 -0.36 -4.29 4.58
CA ASN A 75 0.87 -5.05 4.75
C ASN A 75 0.70 -6.54 4.47
N LYS A 76 -0.44 -7.10 4.83
CA LYS A 76 -0.77 -8.50 4.52
C LYS A 76 -0.76 -8.75 3.01
N GLN A 77 -1.26 -7.81 2.23
CA GLN A 77 -1.28 -7.93 0.77
C GLN A 77 0.12 -7.72 0.17
N ILE A 78 0.88 -6.77 0.69
CA ILE A 78 2.28 -6.57 0.28
C ILE A 78 3.09 -7.83 0.53
N ASP A 79 2.88 -8.51 1.65
CA ASP A 79 3.57 -9.76 1.99
C ASP A 79 3.32 -10.86 0.94
N ARG A 80 2.15 -10.88 0.31
CA ARG A 80 1.84 -11.84 -0.77
C ARG A 80 2.78 -11.61 -1.96
N PHE A 81 3.01 -10.36 -2.34
CA PHE A 81 3.95 -10.02 -3.41
C PHE A 81 5.39 -10.36 -3.00
N ASP A 82 5.78 -10.01 -1.78
CA ASP A 82 7.12 -10.31 -1.28
C ASP A 82 7.41 -11.81 -1.29
N LYS A 83 6.47 -12.63 -0.86
CA LYS A 83 6.61 -14.09 -0.90
C LYS A 83 6.78 -14.60 -2.32
N ALA A 84 5.98 -14.09 -3.26
CA ALA A 84 6.06 -14.48 -4.67
C ALA A 84 7.40 -14.06 -5.27
N LEU A 85 7.87 -12.86 -4.95
CA LEU A 85 9.14 -12.33 -5.44
C LEU A 85 10.33 -13.07 -4.83
N ASP A 86 10.26 -13.43 -3.55
CA ASP A 86 11.28 -14.23 -2.88
C ASP A 86 11.43 -15.60 -3.55
N LYS A 87 10.31 -16.22 -3.89
CA LYS A 87 10.28 -17.53 -4.53
C LYS A 87 11.02 -17.53 -5.88
N VAL A 88 10.94 -16.44 -6.62
CA VAL A 88 11.62 -16.28 -7.92
C VAL A 88 12.95 -15.54 -7.83
N LYS A 89 13.38 -15.23 -6.62
CA LYS A 89 14.66 -14.57 -6.32
C LYS A 89 14.79 -13.18 -6.96
N CYS A 90 13.69 -12.41 -7.00
CA CYS A 90 13.70 -11.03 -7.45
C CYS A 90 14.35 -10.15 -6.40
N LYS A 91 15.52 -9.58 -6.72
CA LYS A 91 16.32 -8.81 -5.75
C LYS A 91 16.06 -7.31 -5.79
N GLU A 92 15.66 -6.77 -6.93
CA GLU A 92 15.45 -5.33 -7.07
C GLU A 92 13.94 -5.04 -7.01
N ARG A 93 13.54 -4.35 -5.96
CA ARG A 93 12.14 -4.02 -5.70
C ARG A 93 12.01 -2.56 -5.32
N HIS A 94 11.07 -1.87 -5.94
CA HIS A 94 10.80 -0.46 -5.69
C HIS A 94 9.33 -0.26 -5.41
N ILE A 95 9.03 0.62 -4.47
CA ILE A 95 7.68 1.05 -4.18
C ILE A 95 7.66 2.58 -4.11
N LEU A 96 6.74 3.18 -4.84
CA LEU A 96 6.56 4.63 -4.85
C LEU A 96 5.29 4.99 -4.10
N ALA A 97 5.26 6.17 -3.52
CA ALA A 97 4.04 6.69 -2.88
C ALA A 97 3.17 7.37 -3.92
N GLY A 98 1.93 6.89 -4.07
CA GLY A 98 0.92 7.55 -4.90
C GLY A 98 0.13 8.57 -4.10
N ASN A 99 -0.91 9.15 -4.71
CA ASN A 99 -1.73 10.19 -4.06
C ASN A 99 -2.39 9.68 -2.76
N HIS A 100 -2.96 8.49 -2.76
CA HIS A 100 -3.59 7.91 -1.57
C HIS A 100 -2.57 7.61 -0.48
N ASP A 101 -1.39 7.14 -0.85
CA ASP A 101 -0.32 6.86 0.11
C ASP A 101 0.16 8.15 0.79
N GLU A 102 0.18 9.26 0.06
CA GLU A 102 0.53 10.57 0.61
C GLU A 102 -0.52 11.11 1.58
N TRP A 103 -1.77 10.68 1.49
CA TRP A 103 -2.79 11.05 2.48
C TRP A 103 -2.43 10.59 3.89
N LEU A 104 -1.79 9.45 4.01
CA LEU A 104 -1.31 8.95 5.29
C LEU A 104 -0.26 9.90 5.88
N ASP A 105 0.69 10.33 5.05
CA ASP A 105 1.75 11.26 5.46
C ASP A 105 1.17 12.64 5.79
N ALA A 106 0.20 13.13 5.01
CA ALA A 106 -0.48 14.39 5.30
C ALA A 106 -1.22 14.35 6.64
N PHE A 107 -1.84 13.23 6.97
CA PHE A 107 -2.48 13.04 8.28
C PHE A 107 -1.46 13.10 9.41
N VAL A 108 -0.28 12.51 9.22
CA VAL A 108 0.80 12.55 10.22
C VAL A 108 1.36 13.97 10.37
N GLU A 109 1.44 14.76 9.29
CA GLU A 109 1.86 16.17 9.38
C GLU A 109 0.95 16.98 10.29
N GLU A 110 -0.36 16.70 10.28
CA GLU A 110 -1.32 17.33 11.21
C GLU A 110 -1.19 16.78 12.64
N ASN A 111 -0.60 15.60 12.81
CA ASN A 111 -0.44 14.92 14.09
C ASN A 111 1.00 14.37 14.21
N PRO A 112 2.03 15.24 14.40
CA PRO A 112 3.44 14.83 14.28
C PRO A 112 3.90 13.72 15.23
N TYR A 113 3.21 13.54 16.37
CA TYR A 113 3.52 12.45 17.31
C TYR A 113 3.14 11.06 16.78
N LEU A 114 2.55 10.98 15.61
CA LEU A 114 2.15 9.73 14.95
C LEU A 114 3.08 9.36 13.78
N ASP A 115 4.35 9.72 13.85
CA ASP A 115 5.31 9.50 12.76
C ASP A 115 5.50 8.03 12.38
N GLN A 116 5.21 7.09 13.30
CA GLN A 116 5.23 5.66 12.98
C GLN A 116 4.19 5.26 11.94
N TYR A 117 3.19 6.09 11.67
CA TYR A 117 2.14 5.84 10.69
C TYR A 117 2.41 6.44 9.31
N THR A 118 3.55 7.09 9.08
CA THR A 118 3.91 7.54 7.73
C THR A 118 4.00 6.35 6.78
N PHE A 119 3.79 6.59 5.51
CA PHE A 119 3.88 5.53 4.49
C PHE A 119 5.22 4.78 4.55
N ARG A 120 6.30 5.51 4.83
CA ARG A 120 7.64 4.91 4.96
C ARG A 120 7.76 4.02 6.19
N ASN A 121 7.11 4.39 7.31
CA ASN A 121 7.28 3.73 8.61
C ASN A 121 6.14 2.73 8.93
N ALA A 122 5.02 2.87 8.25
CA ALA A 122 3.85 2.05 8.50
C ALA A 122 4.04 0.54 8.24
#